data_98652a2f1f0401548cf0a7066e3218d5
#
_entry.id   98652a2f1f0401548cf0a7066e3218d5
#
_cell.length_a   1.000
_cell.length_b   1.000
_cell.length_c   1.000
_cell.angle_alpha   90.00
_cell.angle_beta   90.00
_cell.angle_gamma   90.00
#
_symmetry.space_group_name_H-M   'P 1'
#
loop_
_entity.id
_entity.type
_entity.pdbx_description
1 polymer ?
#
loop_
_entity_poly.entity_id
_entity_poly.type
_entity_poly.pdbx_seq_one_letter_code
_entity_poly.pdbx_strand_id
1 'polypeptide(L)'
;MEVILAEHLGFCYGVKRAIEIARENASPDGTSSTLGPIIHNPQMVERLKEEGVGTVSTLDEMQDGTVIIRSHGVGPAVYAQAEQRGLNLVDATCPHVKKAQLSAKQLSEEGYTVVIIGEKNHPEVKSIFEWTAQQAHIIESEEEAVALPTFGKLGVVCQTTFSSDRFRRIASVLLDKSRDIKILRTICTATDMRQSAAIELAGRVDAMIVVGGKNSANTTRLAQLCSEKCRTYHIETADELQSDWLNHINKIGITAGASTPDWIIKEVFKQCQSRA
;
A
#
# COMPACT_ATOMS: atom_id res chain seq x y z
N MET A 1 -29.74 -10.39 -10.49
CA MET A 1 -28.45 -9.70 -10.74
C MET A 1 -27.32 -10.67 -10.49
N GLU A 2 -26.34 -10.74 -11.38
CA GLU A 2 -25.15 -11.58 -11.21
C GLU A 2 -24.08 -10.80 -10.43
N VAL A 3 -23.50 -11.41 -9.36
CA VAL A 3 -22.44 -10.80 -8.55
C VAL A 3 -21.13 -11.55 -8.80
N ILE A 4 -20.10 -10.86 -9.30
CA ILE A 4 -18.84 -11.46 -9.74
C ILE A 4 -17.69 -10.89 -8.92
N LEU A 5 -16.85 -11.76 -8.34
CA LEU A 5 -15.62 -11.36 -7.65
C LEU A 5 -14.45 -11.29 -8.65
N ALA A 6 -13.58 -10.29 -8.50
CA ALA A 6 -12.32 -10.26 -9.22
C ALA A 6 -11.41 -11.44 -8.79
N GLU A 7 -10.60 -11.96 -9.71
CA GLU A 7 -9.73 -13.11 -9.44
C GLU A 7 -8.71 -12.83 -8.33
N HIS A 8 -8.17 -11.62 -8.28
CA HIS A 8 -7.19 -11.19 -7.27
C HIS A 8 -7.72 -10.03 -6.45
N LEU A 9 -8.20 -10.31 -5.23
CA LEU A 9 -8.75 -9.31 -4.29
C LEU A 9 -8.38 -9.64 -2.83
N GLY A 10 -8.53 -8.65 -1.94
CA GLY A 10 -8.29 -8.81 -0.52
C GLY A 10 -6.80 -8.91 -0.14
N PHE A 11 -6.52 -9.40 1.06
CA PHE A 11 -5.19 -9.41 1.64
C PHE A 11 -4.12 -9.99 0.72
N CYS A 12 -3.06 -9.22 0.45
CA CYS A 12 -1.85 -9.73 -0.20
C CYS A 12 -0.97 -10.49 0.81
N TYR A 13 0.03 -11.21 0.29
CA TYR A 13 1.01 -11.92 1.12
C TYR A 13 1.66 -11.02 2.18
N GLY A 14 2.14 -9.83 1.79
CA GLY A 14 2.81 -8.91 2.72
C GLY A 14 1.91 -8.42 3.85
N VAL A 15 0.63 -8.18 3.57
CA VAL A 15 -0.37 -7.82 4.57
C VAL A 15 -0.69 -9.00 5.50
N LYS A 16 -0.93 -10.19 4.95
CA LYS A 16 -1.18 -11.39 5.78
C LYS A 16 -0.03 -11.64 6.74
N ARG A 17 1.20 -11.64 6.23
CA ARG A 17 2.42 -11.80 7.04
C ARG A 17 2.53 -10.75 8.15
N ALA A 18 2.25 -9.47 7.85
CA ALA A 18 2.36 -8.41 8.86
C ALA A 18 1.33 -8.58 9.98
N ILE A 19 0.11 -8.99 9.66
CA ILE A 19 -0.95 -9.28 10.63
C ILE A 19 -0.59 -10.51 11.48
N GLU A 20 -0.08 -11.58 10.87
CA GLU A 20 0.36 -12.79 11.57
C GLU A 20 1.47 -12.45 12.57
N ILE A 21 2.49 -11.73 12.15
CA ILE A 21 3.57 -11.25 13.04
C ILE A 21 3.01 -10.40 14.19
N ALA A 22 2.06 -9.51 13.92
CA ALA A 22 1.45 -8.71 14.96
C ALA A 22 0.73 -9.59 16.00
N ARG A 23 -0.04 -10.60 15.55
CA ARG A 23 -0.74 -11.54 16.43
C ARG A 23 0.20 -12.42 17.25
N GLU A 24 1.28 -12.92 16.64
CA GLU A 24 2.30 -13.73 17.33
C GLU A 24 3.00 -12.94 18.44
N ASN A 25 3.03 -11.61 18.35
CA ASN A 25 3.62 -10.71 19.33
C ASN A 25 2.58 -9.92 20.14
N ALA A 26 1.31 -10.34 20.10
CA ALA A 26 0.27 -9.73 20.91
C ALA A 26 0.52 -9.95 22.40
N SER A 27 0.21 -8.94 23.21
CA SER A 27 0.43 -8.99 24.65
C SER A 27 -0.84 -8.58 25.39
N PRO A 28 -1.41 -9.48 26.24
CA PRO A 28 -2.63 -9.18 26.99
C PRO A 28 -2.53 -8.00 27.95
N ASP A 29 -1.30 -7.67 28.38
CA ASP A 29 -1.01 -6.55 29.29
C ASP A 29 -0.81 -5.22 28.55
N GLY A 30 -0.95 -5.20 27.21
CA GLY A 30 -0.87 -4.00 26.40
C GLY A 30 0.54 -3.49 26.11
N THR A 31 1.57 -4.27 26.39
CA THR A 31 2.98 -3.89 26.15
C THR A 31 3.43 -4.08 24.71
N SER A 32 2.55 -4.54 23.81
CA SER A 32 2.84 -4.68 22.38
C SER A 32 2.12 -3.64 21.56
N SER A 33 2.85 -2.92 20.72
CA SER A 33 2.28 -1.89 19.84
C SER A 33 2.94 -1.82 18.47
N THR A 34 2.15 -1.52 17.45
CA THR A 34 2.67 -1.19 16.13
C THR A 34 3.07 0.28 16.05
N LEU A 35 4.16 0.58 15.37
CA LEU A 35 4.58 1.96 15.09
C LEU A 35 3.82 2.50 13.86
N GLY A 36 2.72 3.22 14.14
CA GLY A 36 1.68 3.55 13.18
C GLY A 36 0.81 2.35 12.80
N PRO A 37 -0.33 2.55 12.12
CA PRO A 37 -1.23 1.46 11.73
C PRO A 37 -0.50 0.37 10.95
N ILE A 38 -0.67 -0.90 11.33
CA ILE A 38 0.00 -2.05 10.71
C ILE A 38 -0.25 -2.10 9.19
N ILE A 39 -1.46 -1.74 8.78
CA ILE A 39 -1.95 -1.60 7.40
C ILE A 39 -2.98 -0.47 7.32
N HIS A 40 -3.30 0.00 6.11
CA HIS A 40 -4.37 0.99 5.87
C HIS A 40 -5.76 0.33 5.89
N ASN A 41 -6.19 -0.17 7.06
CA ASN A 41 -7.54 -0.67 7.30
C ASN A 41 -7.94 -0.48 8.78
N PRO A 42 -8.82 0.49 9.09
CA PRO A 42 -9.21 0.79 10.47
C PRO A 42 -9.83 -0.39 11.20
N GLN A 43 -10.68 -1.19 10.53
CA GLN A 43 -11.37 -2.33 11.13
C GLN A 43 -10.36 -3.42 11.58
N MET A 44 -9.29 -3.62 10.79
CA MET A 44 -8.24 -4.57 11.17
C MET A 44 -7.36 -4.04 12.30
N VAL A 45 -7.09 -2.74 12.32
CA VAL A 45 -6.34 -2.09 13.41
C VAL A 45 -7.10 -2.21 14.74
N GLU A 46 -8.41 -1.93 14.75
CA GLU A 46 -9.23 -2.07 15.97
C GLU A 46 -9.30 -3.54 16.43
N ARG A 47 -9.46 -4.48 15.50
CA ARG A 47 -9.42 -5.90 15.83
C ARG A 47 -8.10 -6.34 16.46
N LEU A 48 -6.96 -5.86 15.95
CA LEU A 48 -5.66 -6.17 16.55
C LEU A 48 -5.51 -5.56 17.94
N LYS A 49 -6.09 -4.40 18.17
CA LYS A 49 -6.14 -3.78 19.50
C LYS A 49 -6.92 -4.63 20.50
N GLU A 50 -8.08 -5.19 20.09
CA GLU A 50 -8.83 -6.16 20.89
C GLU A 50 -8.03 -7.45 21.14
N GLU A 51 -7.17 -7.84 20.21
CA GLU A 51 -6.28 -9.01 20.28
C GLU A 51 -4.99 -8.72 21.09
N GLY A 52 -4.81 -7.50 21.66
CA GLY A 52 -3.67 -7.14 22.51
C GLY A 52 -2.50 -6.49 21.77
N VAL A 53 -2.73 -5.90 20.58
CA VAL A 53 -1.72 -5.13 19.83
C VAL A 53 -2.18 -3.70 19.66
N GLY A 54 -1.60 -2.78 20.42
CA GLY A 54 -1.85 -1.35 20.34
C GLY A 54 -1.26 -0.70 19.08
N THR A 55 -1.46 0.61 18.97
CA THR A 55 -0.82 1.44 17.93
C THR A 55 -0.29 2.71 18.58
N VAL A 56 0.97 3.03 18.35
CA VAL A 56 1.61 4.28 18.78
C VAL A 56 2.07 5.06 17.54
N SER A 57 2.14 6.36 17.66
CA SER A 57 2.60 7.24 16.57
C SER A 57 4.11 7.41 16.57
N THR A 58 4.72 7.39 17.77
CA THR A 58 6.16 7.55 17.98
C THR A 58 6.66 6.54 19.01
N LEU A 59 7.97 6.23 18.99
CA LEU A 59 8.58 5.39 20.02
C LEU A 59 8.52 6.03 21.41
N ASP A 60 8.36 7.35 21.51
CA ASP A 60 8.30 8.07 22.78
C ASP A 60 7.04 7.76 23.60
N GLU A 61 6.00 7.25 22.97
CA GLU A 61 4.78 6.78 23.61
C GLU A 61 4.94 5.44 24.35
N MET A 62 6.07 4.73 24.13
CA MET A 62 6.38 3.45 24.76
C MET A 62 7.45 3.63 25.82
N GLN A 63 7.27 3.02 26.99
CA GLN A 63 8.29 2.98 28.04
C GLN A 63 9.14 1.71 27.92
N ASP A 64 8.52 0.59 27.63
CA ASP A 64 9.08 -0.75 27.46
C ASP A 64 8.22 -1.58 26.50
N GLY A 65 8.52 -2.87 26.34
CA GLY A 65 7.73 -3.84 25.59
C GLY A 65 8.16 -4.03 24.14
N THR A 66 7.21 -4.48 23.32
CA THR A 66 7.44 -4.85 21.92
C THR A 66 6.93 -3.79 20.97
N VAL A 67 7.81 -3.24 20.15
CA VAL A 67 7.44 -2.37 19.01
C VAL A 67 7.46 -3.17 17.71
N ILE A 68 6.34 -3.17 17.00
CA ILE A 68 6.17 -3.88 15.73
C ILE A 68 6.23 -2.85 14.61
N ILE A 69 7.22 -3.00 13.72
CA ILE A 69 7.30 -2.16 12.51
C ILE A 69 6.20 -2.59 11.54
N ARG A 70 5.38 -1.63 11.13
CA ARG A 70 4.27 -1.85 10.18
C ARG A 70 4.73 -2.32 8.80
N SER A 71 3.80 -2.84 7.99
CA SER A 71 4.07 -3.35 6.64
C SER A 71 4.75 -2.35 5.68
N HIS A 72 4.59 -1.05 5.91
CA HIS A 72 5.18 0.05 5.12
C HIS A 72 6.65 0.30 5.41
N GLY A 73 7.19 -0.32 6.48
CA GLY A 73 8.55 -0.10 6.94
C GLY A 73 8.77 1.27 7.58
N VAL A 74 9.98 1.46 8.05
CA VAL A 74 10.51 2.70 8.64
C VAL A 74 11.96 2.90 8.19
N GLY A 75 12.50 4.08 8.44
CA GLY A 75 13.90 4.39 8.17
C GLY A 75 14.86 3.79 9.21
N PRO A 76 16.17 3.81 8.90
CA PRO A 76 17.19 3.20 9.75
C PRO A 76 17.29 3.82 11.15
N ALA A 77 16.97 5.10 11.30
CA ALA A 77 17.02 5.79 12.60
C ALA A 77 16.05 5.18 13.63
N VAL A 78 14.90 4.67 13.20
CA VAL A 78 13.91 4.04 14.09
C VAL A 78 14.47 2.76 14.71
N TYR A 79 15.21 1.96 13.95
CA TYR A 79 15.86 0.74 14.47
C TYR A 79 16.89 1.09 15.55
N ALA A 80 17.74 2.08 15.29
CA ALA A 80 18.75 2.54 16.27
C ALA A 80 18.10 3.12 17.53
N GLN A 81 17.02 3.90 17.37
CA GLN A 81 16.30 4.47 18.51
C GLN A 81 15.62 3.40 19.36
N ALA A 82 15.02 2.38 18.76
CA ALA A 82 14.39 1.28 19.49
C ALA A 82 15.44 0.49 20.28
N GLU A 83 16.61 0.21 19.68
CA GLU A 83 17.74 -0.45 20.34
C GLU A 83 18.26 0.36 21.53
N GLN A 84 18.51 1.66 21.35
CA GLN A 84 18.97 2.56 22.42
C GLN A 84 18.00 2.63 23.61
N ARG A 85 16.72 2.44 23.37
CA ARG A 85 15.66 2.43 24.40
C ARG A 85 15.42 1.05 25.02
N GLY A 86 16.10 0.00 24.53
CA GLY A 86 15.90 -1.36 25.00
C GLY A 86 14.54 -1.97 24.65
N LEU A 87 13.85 -1.43 23.61
CA LEU A 87 12.59 -1.99 23.12
C LEU A 87 12.85 -3.28 22.34
N ASN A 88 11.98 -4.28 22.52
CA ASN A 88 11.98 -5.46 21.65
C ASN A 88 11.40 -5.10 20.29
N LEU A 89 12.24 -5.04 19.25
CA LEU A 89 11.81 -4.63 17.91
C LEU A 89 11.52 -5.85 17.04
N VAL A 90 10.29 -5.89 16.50
CA VAL A 90 9.81 -6.91 15.57
C VAL A 90 9.52 -6.27 14.21
N ASP A 91 10.20 -6.72 13.16
CA ASP A 91 10.08 -6.12 11.81
C ASP A 91 9.03 -6.85 10.96
N ALA A 92 7.82 -6.28 10.87
CA ALA A 92 6.75 -6.76 9.99
C ALA A 92 6.72 -6.06 8.61
N THR A 93 7.78 -5.32 8.25
CA THR A 93 7.92 -4.70 6.92
C THR A 93 7.68 -5.73 5.82
N CYS A 94 6.84 -5.38 4.85
CA CYS A 94 6.61 -6.23 3.68
C CYS A 94 7.94 -6.47 2.94
N PRO A 95 8.27 -7.73 2.53
CA PRO A 95 9.50 -8.01 1.81
C PRO A 95 9.68 -7.20 0.53
N HIS A 96 8.60 -6.86 -0.18
CA HIS A 96 8.67 -6.00 -1.37
C HIS A 96 9.06 -4.56 -1.00
N VAL A 97 8.53 -4.03 0.10
CA VAL A 97 8.91 -2.71 0.62
C VAL A 97 10.37 -2.72 1.08
N LYS A 98 10.80 -3.76 1.81
CA LYS A 98 12.19 -3.93 2.22
C LYS A 98 13.14 -3.95 1.04
N LYS A 99 12.75 -4.65 -0.04
CA LYS A 99 13.52 -4.65 -1.31
C LYS A 99 13.62 -3.24 -1.90
N ALA A 100 12.54 -2.46 -1.91
CA ALA A 100 12.57 -1.08 -2.43
C ALA A 100 13.49 -0.18 -1.59
N GLN A 101 13.43 -0.28 -0.25
CA GLN A 101 14.31 0.43 0.67
C GLN A 101 15.79 0.10 0.42
N LEU A 102 16.14 -1.19 0.36
CA LEU A 102 17.51 -1.64 0.14
C LEU A 102 18.01 -1.28 -1.27
N SER A 103 17.15 -1.33 -2.27
CA SER A 103 17.48 -0.89 -3.63
C SER A 103 17.80 0.61 -3.67
N ALA A 104 17.00 1.44 -3.01
CA ALA A 104 17.23 2.88 -2.93
C ALA A 104 18.54 3.20 -2.19
N LYS A 105 18.78 2.52 -1.06
CA LYS A 105 20.02 2.61 -0.30
C LYS A 105 21.23 2.26 -1.16
N GLN A 106 21.20 1.11 -1.81
CA GLN A 106 22.30 0.64 -2.67
C GLN A 106 22.60 1.64 -3.79
N LEU A 107 21.58 2.15 -4.49
CA LEU A 107 21.78 3.16 -5.52
C LEU A 107 22.48 4.42 -4.97
N SER A 108 22.04 4.88 -3.79
CA SER A 108 22.68 6.03 -3.11
C SER A 108 24.14 5.75 -2.77
N GLU A 109 24.46 4.57 -2.21
CA GLU A 109 25.84 4.17 -1.87
C GLU A 109 26.73 3.99 -3.11
N GLU A 110 26.16 3.62 -4.26
CA GLU A 110 26.86 3.55 -5.56
C GLU A 110 27.04 4.93 -6.21
N GLY A 111 26.62 6.01 -5.56
CA GLY A 111 26.77 7.40 -6.02
C GLY A 111 25.74 7.85 -7.05
N TYR A 112 24.59 7.15 -7.16
CA TYR A 112 23.46 7.62 -7.95
C TYR A 112 22.64 8.64 -7.17
N THR A 113 22.23 9.73 -7.82
CA THR A 113 21.13 10.55 -7.31
C THR A 113 19.84 9.73 -7.40
N VAL A 114 19.16 9.50 -6.28
CA VAL A 114 18.00 8.65 -6.26
C VAL A 114 16.72 9.45 -6.53
N VAL A 115 15.88 8.95 -7.43
CA VAL A 115 14.51 9.41 -7.63
C VAL A 115 13.56 8.30 -7.18
N ILE A 116 12.64 8.65 -6.29
CA ILE A 116 11.58 7.78 -5.80
C ILE A 116 10.28 8.20 -6.48
N ILE A 117 9.71 7.32 -7.31
CA ILE A 117 8.40 7.54 -7.94
C ILE A 117 7.32 7.02 -6.99
N GLY A 118 6.51 7.92 -6.42
CA GLY A 118 5.46 7.55 -5.45
C GLY A 118 4.89 8.76 -4.72
N GLU A 119 3.81 8.53 -3.98
CA GLU A 119 3.07 9.55 -3.24
C GLU A 119 3.92 10.12 -2.09
N LYS A 120 4.23 11.41 -2.12
CA LYS A 120 5.16 12.10 -1.19
C LYS A 120 4.82 11.86 0.29
N ASN A 121 3.54 11.82 0.61
CA ASN A 121 3.07 11.67 1.99
C ASN A 121 2.86 10.22 2.42
N HIS A 122 2.99 9.25 1.50
CA HIS A 122 2.77 7.85 1.83
C HIS A 122 3.87 7.30 2.76
N PRO A 123 3.52 6.54 3.81
CA PRO A 123 4.48 5.99 4.78
C PRO A 123 5.61 5.17 4.15
N GLU A 124 5.31 4.37 3.14
CA GLU A 124 6.30 3.58 2.40
C GLU A 124 7.33 4.48 1.70
N VAL A 125 6.86 5.53 1.01
CA VAL A 125 7.73 6.46 0.28
C VAL A 125 8.65 7.21 1.24
N LYS A 126 8.10 7.67 2.37
CA LYS A 126 8.88 8.28 3.45
C LYS A 126 9.95 7.32 3.98
N SER A 127 9.58 6.06 4.20
CA SER A 127 10.56 5.07 4.67
C SER A 127 11.67 4.82 3.65
N ILE A 128 11.35 4.71 2.34
CA ILE A 128 12.35 4.57 1.29
C ILE A 128 13.29 5.79 1.25
N PHE A 129 12.73 7.00 1.35
CA PHE A 129 13.48 8.25 1.38
C PHE A 129 14.50 8.30 2.54
N GLU A 130 14.12 7.86 3.72
CA GLU A 130 15.01 7.80 4.88
C GLU A 130 16.19 6.84 4.66
N TRP A 131 16.03 5.77 3.88
CA TRP A 131 17.12 4.85 3.52
C TRP A 131 18.12 5.43 2.50
N THR A 132 17.84 6.59 1.90
CA THR A 132 18.77 7.35 1.04
C THR A 132 19.46 8.49 1.77
N ALA A 133 19.58 8.43 3.09
CA ALA A 133 20.04 9.53 3.93
C ALA A 133 19.26 10.86 3.68
N GLN A 134 18.01 10.76 3.27
CA GLN A 134 17.10 11.87 2.96
C GLN A 134 17.59 12.79 1.81
N GLN A 135 18.34 12.23 0.85
CA GLN A 135 18.90 12.96 -0.29
C GLN A 135 18.21 12.64 -1.64
N ALA A 136 17.17 11.80 -1.64
CA ALA A 136 16.44 11.45 -2.85
C ALA A 136 15.45 12.56 -3.27
N HIS A 137 15.11 12.59 -4.56
CA HIS A 137 13.97 13.35 -5.07
C HIS A 137 12.72 12.44 -5.06
N ILE A 138 11.60 12.94 -4.55
CA ILE A 138 10.32 12.22 -4.61
C ILE A 138 9.46 12.91 -5.66
N ILE A 139 8.94 12.15 -6.62
CA ILE A 139 8.08 12.64 -7.70
C ILE A 139 6.84 11.76 -7.86
N GLU A 140 5.73 12.38 -8.24
CA GLU A 140 4.45 11.70 -8.44
C GLU A 140 3.97 11.77 -9.89
N SER A 141 4.50 12.66 -10.72
CA SER A 141 3.99 12.93 -12.06
C SER A 141 5.08 13.15 -13.11
N GLU A 142 4.66 13.13 -14.37
CA GLU A 142 5.50 13.41 -15.52
C GLU A 142 6.00 14.86 -15.52
N GLU A 143 5.15 15.81 -15.09
CA GLU A 143 5.48 17.22 -14.97
C GLU A 143 6.59 17.45 -13.94
N GLU A 144 6.51 16.76 -12.80
CA GLU A 144 7.57 16.80 -11.78
C GLU A 144 8.88 16.18 -12.31
N ALA A 145 8.80 15.11 -13.11
CA ALA A 145 9.98 14.52 -13.74
C ALA A 145 10.62 15.48 -14.77
N VAL A 146 9.81 16.19 -15.55
CA VAL A 146 10.29 17.22 -16.50
C VAL A 146 11.01 18.34 -15.77
N ALA A 147 10.51 18.75 -14.60
CA ALA A 147 11.07 19.83 -13.81
C ALA A 147 12.42 19.48 -13.13
N LEU A 148 12.78 18.19 -13.03
CA LEU A 148 14.06 17.77 -12.47
C LEU A 148 15.23 18.23 -13.34
N PRO A 149 16.39 18.58 -12.74
CA PRO A 149 17.62 18.86 -13.49
C PRO A 149 18.14 17.59 -14.18
N THR A 150 19.21 17.74 -14.95
CA THR A 150 20.00 16.60 -15.42
C THR A 150 20.99 16.14 -14.35
N PHE A 151 21.25 14.84 -14.31
CA PHE A 151 22.12 14.20 -13.32
C PHE A 151 23.30 13.51 -13.98
N GLY A 152 24.43 13.40 -13.29
CA GLY A 152 25.56 12.60 -13.74
C GLY A 152 25.22 11.10 -13.73
N LYS A 153 24.63 10.65 -12.61
CA LYS A 153 24.13 9.28 -12.42
C LYS A 153 22.75 9.34 -11.80
N LEU A 154 21.79 8.63 -12.35
CA LEU A 154 20.39 8.64 -11.87
C LEU A 154 19.91 7.23 -11.55
N GLY A 155 19.53 7.00 -10.28
CA GLY A 155 18.89 5.77 -9.81
C GLY A 155 17.40 5.98 -9.60
N VAL A 156 16.56 5.07 -10.07
CA VAL A 156 15.11 5.20 -9.95
C VAL A 156 14.53 3.98 -9.23
N VAL A 157 13.73 4.22 -8.21
CA VAL A 157 12.89 3.23 -7.53
C VAL A 157 11.43 3.70 -7.50
N CYS A 158 10.50 2.83 -7.16
CA CYS A 158 9.07 3.13 -7.17
C CYS A 158 8.38 2.59 -5.91
N GLN A 159 7.37 3.31 -5.43
CA GLN A 159 6.42 2.79 -4.44
C GLN A 159 5.81 1.47 -4.93
N THR A 160 5.74 0.46 -4.06
CA THR A 160 5.33 -0.90 -4.44
C THR A 160 3.89 -1.02 -4.93
N THR A 161 3.05 -0.05 -4.57
CA THR A 161 1.62 0.01 -4.95
C THR A 161 1.32 1.01 -6.07
N PHE A 162 2.34 1.62 -6.67
CA PHE A 162 2.17 2.62 -7.71
C PHE A 162 1.61 2.02 -9.01
N SER A 163 1.04 2.88 -9.86
CA SER A 163 0.51 2.44 -11.16
C SER A 163 1.64 2.14 -12.15
N SER A 164 1.63 0.95 -12.74
CA SER A 164 2.61 0.54 -13.75
C SER A 164 2.62 1.44 -14.99
N ASP A 165 1.46 1.92 -15.43
CA ASP A 165 1.37 2.79 -16.60
C ASP A 165 1.90 4.19 -16.29
N ARG A 166 1.55 4.77 -15.14
CA ARG A 166 2.13 6.05 -14.71
C ARG A 166 3.64 5.94 -14.51
N PHE A 167 4.10 4.83 -13.90
CA PHE A 167 5.53 4.57 -13.76
C PHE A 167 6.25 4.56 -15.10
N ARG A 168 5.71 3.87 -16.14
CA ARG A 168 6.33 3.84 -17.46
C ARG A 168 6.45 5.23 -18.09
N ARG A 169 5.38 6.06 -18.00
CA ARG A 169 5.40 7.42 -18.54
C ARG A 169 6.42 8.29 -17.82
N ILE A 170 6.44 8.27 -16.49
CA ILE A 170 7.42 9.02 -15.69
C ILE A 170 8.85 8.53 -15.98
N ALA A 171 9.07 7.22 -16.03
CA ALA A 171 10.37 6.64 -16.33
C ALA A 171 10.88 7.02 -17.72
N SER A 172 10.00 7.10 -18.73
CA SER A 172 10.37 7.58 -20.07
C SER A 172 10.91 8.99 -20.05
N VAL A 173 10.33 9.90 -19.27
CA VAL A 173 10.85 11.27 -19.11
C VAL A 173 12.22 11.26 -18.44
N LEU A 174 12.42 10.39 -17.45
CA LEU A 174 13.67 10.31 -16.70
C LEU A 174 14.85 9.78 -17.55
N LEU A 175 14.59 9.05 -18.65
CA LEU A 175 15.65 8.61 -19.57
C LEU A 175 16.47 9.79 -20.14
N ASP A 176 15.86 10.94 -20.34
CA ASP A 176 16.52 12.15 -20.86
C ASP A 176 17.24 12.94 -19.76
N LYS A 177 17.12 12.55 -18.49
CA LYS A 177 17.71 13.26 -17.34
C LYS A 177 19.13 12.79 -16.98
N SER A 178 19.58 11.66 -17.52
CA SER A 178 20.95 11.16 -17.28
C SER A 178 21.39 10.21 -18.39
N ARG A 179 22.71 10.17 -18.67
CA ARG A 179 23.31 9.16 -19.55
C ARG A 179 23.64 7.86 -18.83
N ASP A 180 23.84 7.92 -17.51
CA ASP A 180 24.05 6.75 -16.64
C ASP A 180 22.82 6.60 -15.74
N ILE A 181 21.87 5.74 -16.15
CA ILE A 181 20.61 5.56 -15.45
C ILE A 181 20.37 4.08 -15.09
N LYS A 182 19.99 3.85 -13.83
CA LYS A 182 19.50 2.56 -13.34
C LYS A 182 18.04 2.69 -12.89
N ILE A 183 17.13 1.99 -13.56
CA ILE A 183 15.71 1.97 -13.20
C ILE A 183 15.37 0.62 -12.61
N LEU A 184 15.03 0.61 -11.32
CA LEU A 184 14.60 -0.58 -10.60
C LEU A 184 13.09 -0.51 -10.39
N ARG A 185 12.32 -1.28 -11.18
CA ARG A 185 10.86 -1.35 -11.04
C ARG A 185 10.51 -2.14 -9.78
N THR A 186 10.26 -1.44 -8.68
CA THR A 186 9.96 -2.03 -7.37
C THR A 186 8.45 -2.24 -7.11
N ILE A 187 7.59 -1.99 -8.09
CA ILE A 187 6.16 -2.32 -8.03
C ILE A 187 5.99 -3.81 -7.80
N CYS A 188 5.16 -4.21 -6.83
CA CYS A 188 5.00 -5.61 -6.49
C CYS A 188 4.03 -6.32 -7.45
N THR A 189 4.30 -7.60 -7.73
CA THR A 189 3.46 -8.44 -8.61
C THR A 189 2.00 -8.50 -8.14
N ALA A 190 1.78 -8.53 -6.83
CA ALA A 190 0.43 -8.54 -6.27
C ALA A 190 -0.36 -7.27 -6.61
N THR A 191 0.30 -6.12 -6.77
CA THR A 191 -0.32 -4.88 -7.26
C THR A 191 -0.72 -5.01 -8.72
N ASP A 192 0.19 -5.47 -9.58
CA ASP A 192 -0.09 -5.66 -11.00
C ASP A 192 -1.26 -6.63 -11.22
N MET A 193 -1.24 -7.79 -10.56
CA MET A 193 -2.30 -8.81 -10.67
C MET A 193 -3.68 -8.26 -10.25
N ARG A 194 -3.75 -7.50 -9.14
CA ARG A 194 -5.01 -6.88 -8.70
C ARG A 194 -5.52 -5.82 -9.66
N GLN A 195 -4.64 -4.95 -10.13
CA GLN A 195 -5.03 -3.91 -11.08
C GLN A 195 -5.53 -4.53 -12.39
N SER A 196 -4.83 -5.52 -12.92
CA SER A 196 -5.24 -6.23 -14.15
C SER A 196 -6.58 -6.93 -13.98
N ALA A 197 -6.77 -7.70 -12.90
CA ALA A 197 -8.03 -8.40 -12.62
C ALA A 197 -9.21 -7.43 -12.41
N ALA A 198 -8.97 -6.30 -11.75
CA ALA A 198 -10.01 -5.28 -11.54
C ALA A 198 -10.42 -4.60 -12.86
N ILE A 199 -9.45 -4.24 -13.71
CA ILE A 199 -9.71 -3.63 -15.03
C ILE A 199 -10.44 -4.62 -15.95
N GLU A 200 -10.03 -5.88 -15.97
CA GLU A 200 -10.68 -6.92 -16.77
C GLU A 200 -12.13 -7.10 -16.35
N LEU A 201 -12.39 -7.24 -15.04
CA LEU A 201 -13.75 -7.39 -14.53
C LEU A 201 -14.58 -6.14 -14.81
N ALA A 202 -14.03 -4.94 -14.61
CA ALA A 202 -14.74 -3.68 -14.87
C ALA A 202 -15.18 -3.52 -16.33
N GLY A 203 -14.46 -4.14 -17.29
CA GLY A 203 -14.85 -4.17 -18.70
C GLY A 203 -15.99 -5.15 -19.03
N ARG A 204 -16.47 -5.97 -18.07
CA ARG A 204 -17.44 -7.06 -18.29
C ARG A 204 -18.70 -6.95 -17.43
N VAL A 205 -18.81 -5.89 -16.62
CA VAL A 205 -19.92 -5.67 -15.68
C VAL A 205 -20.51 -4.26 -15.85
N ASP A 206 -21.74 -4.07 -15.37
CA ASP A 206 -22.45 -2.79 -15.46
C ASP A 206 -21.94 -1.79 -14.40
N ALA A 207 -21.51 -2.30 -13.25
CA ALA A 207 -20.92 -1.51 -12.19
C ALA A 207 -19.91 -2.30 -11.37
N MET A 208 -18.98 -1.57 -10.72
CA MET A 208 -17.98 -2.12 -9.80
C MET A 208 -18.19 -1.59 -8.38
N ILE A 209 -18.02 -2.48 -7.41
CA ILE A 209 -17.79 -2.12 -6.01
C ILE A 209 -16.33 -2.40 -5.67
N VAL A 210 -15.63 -1.37 -5.24
CA VAL A 210 -14.24 -1.47 -4.77
C VAL A 210 -14.24 -1.35 -3.25
N VAL A 211 -13.85 -2.42 -2.57
CA VAL A 211 -13.92 -2.53 -1.11
C VAL A 211 -12.57 -2.26 -0.47
N GLY A 212 -12.54 -1.38 0.52
CA GLY A 212 -11.37 -1.13 1.36
C GLY A 212 -11.16 0.32 1.71
N GLY A 213 -10.18 0.60 2.57
CA GLY A 213 -9.95 1.91 3.16
C GLY A 213 -9.77 3.03 2.13
N LYS A 214 -10.47 4.13 2.32
CA LYS A 214 -10.36 5.36 1.50
C LYS A 214 -8.99 6.02 1.65
N ASN A 215 -8.29 5.73 2.74
CA ASN A 215 -6.91 6.14 3.01
C ASN A 215 -5.84 5.17 2.43
N SER A 216 -6.26 4.10 1.74
CA SER A 216 -5.37 3.15 1.09
C SER A 216 -5.10 3.56 -0.36
N ALA A 217 -3.87 3.98 -0.67
CA ALA A 217 -3.41 4.32 -2.02
C ALA A 217 -3.74 3.21 -3.04
N ASN A 218 -3.51 1.95 -2.67
CA ASN A 218 -3.83 0.81 -3.53
C ASN A 218 -5.34 0.70 -3.82
N THR A 219 -6.20 0.87 -2.80
CA THR A 219 -7.66 0.75 -2.99
C THR A 219 -8.21 1.93 -3.79
N THR A 220 -7.79 3.14 -3.47
CA THR A 220 -8.16 4.35 -4.22
C THR A 220 -7.75 4.23 -5.70
N ARG A 221 -6.55 3.68 -5.95
CA ARG A 221 -6.10 3.45 -7.33
C ARG A 221 -6.94 2.40 -8.07
N LEU A 222 -7.36 1.31 -7.40
CA LEU A 222 -8.29 0.34 -8.00
C LEU A 222 -9.61 0.99 -8.37
N ALA A 223 -10.18 1.83 -7.49
CA ALA A 223 -11.42 2.54 -7.77
C ALA A 223 -11.29 3.47 -9.00
N GLN A 224 -10.19 4.21 -9.12
CA GLN A 224 -9.91 5.04 -10.28
C GLN A 224 -9.83 4.23 -11.57
N LEU A 225 -9.09 3.11 -11.58
CA LEU A 225 -8.94 2.26 -12.76
C LEU A 225 -10.27 1.63 -13.20
N CYS A 226 -11.10 1.21 -12.25
CA CYS A 226 -12.43 0.67 -12.55
C CYS A 226 -13.36 1.77 -13.11
N SER A 227 -13.29 3.00 -12.57
CA SER A 227 -14.13 4.13 -13.00
C SER A 227 -13.87 4.58 -14.44
N GLU A 228 -12.68 4.28 -14.99
CA GLU A 228 -12.36 4.49 -16.41
C GLU A 228 -13.14 3.53 -17.35
N LYS A 229 -13.73 2.44 -16.80
CA LYS A 229 -14.40 1.39 -17.56
C LYS A 229 -15.91 1.35 -17.36
N CYS A 230 -16.38 1.48 -16.11
CA CYS A 230 -17.80 1.43 -15.76
C CYS A 230 -18.09 2.25 -14.50
N ARG A 231 -19.38 2.35 -14.16
CA ARG A 231 -19.82 2.98 -12.91
C ARG A 231 -19.14 2.28 -11.72
N THR A 232 -18.48 3.03 -10.84
CA THR A 232 -17.68 2.46 -9.77
C THR A 232 -17.99 3.13 -8.44
N TYR A 233 -18.14 2.33 -7.39
CA TYR A 233 -18.40 2.76 -6.03
C TYR A 233 -17.28 2.26 -5.11
N HIS A 234 -16.68 3.17 -4.35
CA HIS A 234 -15.62 2.86 -3.38
C HIS A 234 -16.21 2.92 -1.96
N ILE A 235 -16.21 1.79 -1.26
CA ILE A 235 -16.76 1.62 0.09
C ILE A 235 -15.74 0.97 1.03
N GLU A 236 -15.84 1.27 2.32
CA GLU A 236 -15.03 0.61 3.35
C GLU A 236 -15.75 -0.59 3.97
N THR A 237 -17.07 -0.49 4.14
CA THR A 237 -17.91 -1.53 4.75
C THR A 237 -19.19 -1.76 3.94
N ALA A 238 -19.90 -2.85 4.24
CA ALA A 238 -21.15 -3.18 3.58
C ALA A 238 -22.28 -2.18 3.89
N ASP A 239 -22.22 -1.48 5.02
CA ASP A 239 -23.22 -0.48 5.42
C ASP A 239 -23.25 0.75 4.49
N GLU A 240 -22.17 0.99 3.76
CA GLU A 240 -22.11 2.07 2.78
C GLU A 240 -22.83 1.74 1.46
N LEU A 241 -23.29 0.48 1.28
CA LEU A 241 -24.01 0.08 0.08
C LEU A 241 -25.38 0.74 0.00
N GLN A 242 -25.63 1.51 -1.06
CA GLN A 242 -26.92 2.14 -1.33
C GLN A 242 -27.74 1.29 -2.29
N SER A 243 -29.04 1.14 -2.01
CA SER A 243 -29.92 0.28 -2.81
C SER A 243 -30.12 0.76 -4.23
N ASP A 244 -30.08 2.09 -4.45
CA ASP A 244 -30.20 2.71 -5.76
C ASP A 244 -29.03 2.42 -6.69
N TRP A 245 -27.85 2.11 -6.16
CA TRP A 245 -26.69 1.72 -6.96
C TRP A 245 -26.90 0.43 -7.75
N LEU A 246 -27.78 -0.45 -7.24
CA LEU A 246 -28.07 -1.76 -7.80
C LEU A 246 -29.30 -1.76 -8.74
N ASN A 247 -29.98 -0.61 -8.88
CA ASN A 247 -31.13 -0.50 -9.75
C ASN A 247 -30.73 -0.60 -11.23
N HIS A 248 -31.43 -1.45 -11.96
CA HIS A 248 -31.21 -1.68 -13.40
C HIS A 248 -29.82 -2.25 -13.76
N ILE A 249 -29.16 -2.93 -12.82
CA ILE A 249 -27.87 -3.60 -13.02
C ILE A 249 -28.13 -5.11 -13.22
N ASN A 250 -27.57 -5.67 -14.30
CA ASN A 250 -27.59 -7.11 -14.55
C ASN A 250 -26.37 -7.81 -13.95
N LYS A 251 -25.20 -7.15 -14.02
CA LYS A 251 -23.92 -7.68 -13.55
C LYS A 251 -23.20 -6.65 -12.70
N ILE A 252 -22.80 -7.04 -11.49
CA ILE A 252 -21.98 -6.22 -10.61
C ILE A 252 -20.67 -6.94 -10.28
N GLY A 253 -19.56 -6.24 -10.45
CA GLY A 253 -18.24 -6.73 -10.07
C GLY A 253 -17.83 -6.24 -8.69
N ILE A 254 -17.15 -7.07 -7.94
CA ILE A 254 -16.55 -6.70 -6.64
C ILE A 254 -15.05 -6.94 -6.71
N THR A 255 -14.28 -5.94 -6.38
CA THR A 255 -12.84 -6.05 -6.11
C THR A 255 -12.51 -5.45 -4.75
N ALA A 256 -11.31 -5.72 -4.24
CA ALA A 256 -10.92 -5.23 -2.93
C ALA A 256 -9.42 -4.91 -2.86
N GLY A 257 -9.09 -3.89 -2.07
CA GLY A 257 -7.71 -3.49 -1.82
C GLY A 257 -6.88 -4.57 -1.11
N ALA A 258 -5.56 -4.47 -1.24
CA ALA A 258 -4.59 -5.41 -0.65
C ALA A 258 -4.61 -5.43 0.90
N SER A 259 -5.22 -4.44 1.53
CA SER A 259 -5.42 -4.32 2.97
C SER A 259 -6.87 -4.59 3.42
N THR A 260 -7.74 -5.14 2.56
CA THR A 260 -9.13 -5.42 2.87
C THR A 260 -9.30 -6.86 3.38
N PRO A 261 -9.84 -7.05 4.60
CA PRO A 261 -10.07 -8.37 5.17
C PRO A 261 -11.16 -9.17 4.43
N ASP A 262 -11.01 -10.48 4.40
CA ASP A 262 -11.95 -11.39 3.73
C ASP A 262 -13.38 -11.33 4.30
N TRP A 263 -13.55 -11.05 5.61
CA TRP A 263 -14.88 -10.94 6.21
C TRP A 263 -15.66 -9.74 5.70
N ILE A 264 -15.00 -8.59 5.45
CA ILE A 264 -15.64 -7.40 4.87
C ILE A 264 -16.08 -7.71 3.43
N ILE A 265 -15.21 -8.36 2.66
CA ILE A 265 -15.51 -8.74 1.27
C ILE A 265 -16.72 -9.68 1.21
N LYS A 266 -16.75 -10.68 2.09
CA LYS A 266 -17.86 -11.64 2.18
C LYS A 266 -19.18 -10.97 2.58
N GLU A 267 -19.13 -9.98 3.46
CA GLU A 267 -20.30 -9.23 3.88
C GLU A 267 -20.87 -8.40 2.74
N VAL A 268 -20.02 -7.63 2.05
CA VAL A 268 -20.39 -6.87 0.84
C VAL A 268 -21.00 -7.80 -0.22
N PHE A 269 -20.35 -8.94 -0.47
CA PHE A 269 -20.84 -9.92 -1.45
C PHE A 269 -22.23 -10.45 -1.09
N LYS A 270 -22.46 -10.85 0.18
CA LYS A 270 -23.76 -11.32 0.67
C LYS A 270 -24.84 -10.24 0.54
N GLN A 271 -24.54 -9.01 0.89
CA GLN A 271 -25.49 -7.91 0.76
C GLN A 271 -25.85 -7.63 -0.71
N CYS A 272 -24.89 -7.69 -1.63
CA CYS A 272 -25.18 -7.57 -3.06
C CYS A 272 -26.07 -8.72 -3.55
N GLN A 273 -25.82 -9.95 -3.12
CA GLN A 273 -26.66 -11.11 -3.47
C GLN A 273 -28.07 -11.03 -2.90
N SER A 274 -28.24 -10.54 -1.67
CA SER A 274 -29.58 -10.44 -1.05
C SER A 274 -30.47 -9.35 -1.67
N ARG A 275 -29.89 -8.40 -2.40
CA ARG A 275 -30.56 -7.32 -3.10
C ARG A 275 -30.67 -7.59 -4.62
N ALA A 276 -30.16 -8.74 -5.08
CA ALA A 276 -30.25 -9.25 -6.45
C ALA A 276 -31.61 -9.90 -6.73
#